data_df8c5f6c8e30d40e66994e48440819d8
#
_entry.id   df8c5f6c8e30d40e66994e48440819d8
#
_cell.length_a   1.000
_cell.length_b   1.000
_cell.length_c   1.000
_cell.angle_alpha   90.00
_cell.angle_beta   90.00
_cell.angle_gamma   90.00
#
_symmetry.space_group_name_H-M   'P 1'
#
loop_
_entity.id
_entity.type
_entity.pdbx_description
1 polymer ?
#
loop_
_entity_poly.entity_id
_entity_poly.type
_entity_poly.pdbx_seq_one_letter_code
_entity_poly.pdbx_strand_id
1 'polypeptide(L)'
;MSIPDDFQQFVDQVKAAISQFITGNAASFKACWSHADDVTIFGGWGAYEQGWEQVGPRLDWAAARFLGGTLTYQRLAQGMSGDLAYTIWLEKNVARVVGQGDRGPVVLRVTHLYRREEGSWKIIHRHADAIIEKIEATAVLQR
;
A
#
# COMPACT_ATOMS: atom_id res chain seq x y z
N MET A 1 -3.22 -20.23 18.81
CA MET A 1 -3.36 -19.68 17.46
C MET A 1 -2.01 -19.69 16.76
N SER A 2 -1.98 -20.15 15.55
CA SER A 2 -0.74 -20.18 14.80
C SER A 2 -0.37 -18.80 14.26
N ILE A 3 0.91 -18.61 13.97
CA ILE A 3 1.41 -17.36 13.39
C ILE A 3 0.72 -17.03 12.07
N PRO A 4 0.43 -18.01 11.14
CA PRO A 4 -0.29 -17.70 9.91
C PRO A 4 -1.66 -17.07 10.13
N ASP A 5 -2.42 -17.48 11.17
CA ASP A 5 -3.72 -16.90 11.46
C ASP A 5 -3.61 -15.46 11.94
N ASP A 6 -2.61 -15.19 12.81
CA ASP A 6 -2.33 -13.85 13.32
C ASP A 6 -1.93 -12.91 12.17
N PHE A 7 -1.07 -13.38 11.30
CA PHE A 7 -0.65 -12.59 10.14
C PHE A 7 -1.81 -12.36 9.18
N GLN A 8 -2.62 -13.39 8.91
CA GLN A 8 -3.77 -13.26 8.00
C GLN A 8 -4.77 -12.24 8.52
N GLN A 9 -5.02 -12.24 9.83
CA GLN A 9 -5.91 -11.24 10.45
C GLN A 9 -5.37 -9.84 10.23
N PHE A 10 -4.07 -9.65 10.36
CA PHE A 10 -3.46 -8.35 10.12
C PHE A 10 -3.57 -7.94 8.64
N VAL A 11 -3.36 -8.87 7.70
CA VAL A 11 -3.53 -8.59 6.27
C VAL A 11 -4.95 -8.13 5.96
N ASP A 12 -5.95 -8.80 6.56
CA ASP A 12 -7.35 -8.40 6.39
C ASP A 12 -7.61 -7.01 6.97
N GLN A 13 -6.99 -6.69 8.09
CA GLN A 13 -7.06 -5.36 8.70
C GLN A 13 -6.43 -4.29 7.78
N VAL A 14 -5.31 -4.59 7.14
CA VAL A 14 -4.66 -3.71 6.18
C VAL A 14 -5.58 -3.42 4.99
N LYS A 15 -6.22 -4.46 4.44
CA LYS A 15 -7.17 -4.30 3.34
C LYS A 15 -8.33 -3.38 3.73
N ALA A 16 -8.89 -3.58 4.90
CA ALA A 16 -9.97 -2.72 5.41
C ALA A 16 -9.49 -1.27 5.58
N ALA A 17 -8.25 -1.09 6.04
CA ALA A 17 -7.66 0.23 6.24
C ALA A 17 -7.45 0.96 4.90
N ILE A 18 -7.03 0.25 3.85
CA ILE A 18 -6.87 0.84 2.52
C ILE A 18 -8.23 1.25 1.95
N SER A 19 -9.29 0.50 2.22
CA SER A 19 -10.64 0.88 1.81
C SER A 19 -11.08 2.19 2.46
N GLN A 20 -10.68 2.45 3.71
CA GLN A 20 -10.91 3.74 4.36
C GLN A 20 -10.04 4.83 3.75
N PHE A 21 -8.81 4.49 3.40
CA PHE A 21 -7.84 5.41 2.82
C PHE A 21 -8.39 6.08 1.55
N ILE A 22 -9.03 5.31 0.68
CA ILE A 22 -9.58 5.86 -0.58
C ILE A 22 -10.87 6.66 -0.38
N THR A 23 -11.39 6.74 0.85
CA THR A 23 -12.46 7.69 1.18
C THR A 23 -11.93 9.04 1.65
N GLY A 24 -10.61 9.18 1.74
CA GLY A 24 -9.95 10.38 2.25
C GLY A 24 -9.47 10.26 3.68
N ASN A 25 -9.66 9.12 4.33
CA ASN A 25 -9.30 8.91 5.73
C ASN A 25 -8.05 8.04 5.84
N ALA A 26 -6.92 8.66 6.18
CA ALA A 26 -5.64 7.98 6.30
C ALA A 26 -5.41 7.31 7.66
N ALA A 27 -6.23 7.60 8.67
CA ALA A 27 -5.92 7.22 10.05
C ALA A 27 -5.73 5.72 10.25
N SER A 28 -6.64 4.89 9.72
CA SER A 28 -6.57 3.44 9.88
C SER A 28 -5.34 2.85 9.19
N PHE A 29 -5.03 3.34 8.00
CA PHE A 29 -3.88 2.84 7.26
C PHE A 29 -2.56 3.25 7.93
N LYS A 30 -2.47 4.50 8.40
CA LYS A 30 -1.30 4.96 9.16
C LYS A 30 -1.09 4.12 10.41
N ALA A 31 -2.17 3.69 11.07
CA ALA A 31 -2.08 2.84 12.27
C ALA A 31 -1.53 1.44 11.95
N CYS A 32 -1.63 0.97 10.72
CA CYS A 32 -1.06 -0.32 10.30
C CYS A 32 0.45 -0.24 10.08
N TRP A 33 1.02 0.95 10.00
CA TRP A 33 2.45 1.16 9.71
C TRP A 33 3.29 1.18 10.98
N SER A 34 4.52 0.69 10.87
CA SER A 34 5.56 1.01 11.84
C SER A 34 5.87 2.49 11.75
N HIS A 35 6.05 3.14 12.89
CA HIS A 35 6.41 4.56 12.93
C HIS A 35 7.91 4.75 13.14
N ALA A 36 8.71 3.76 12.70
CA ALA A 36 10.17 3.80 12.81
C ALA A 36 10.78 4.68 11.72
N ASP A 37 12.06 4.95 11.84
CA ASP A 37 12.79 5.79 10.89
C ASP A 37 13.28 5.01 9.65
N ASP A 38 13.05 3.70 9.60
CA ASP A 38 13.46 2.85 8.48
C ASP A 38 12.32 2.41 7.57
N VAL A 39 11.10 2.91 7.80
CA VAL A 39 9.99 2.60 6.87
C VAL A 39 10.18 3.36 5.56
N THR A 40 9.67 2.77 4.47
CA THR A 40 9.80 3.36 3.14
C THR A 40 8.51 3.17 2.35
N ILE A 41 8.26 4.08 1.41
CA ILE A 41 7.14 3.93 0.49
C ILE A 41 7.54 4.42 -0.91
N PHE A 42 7.18 3.61 -1.91
CA PHE A 42 7.22 3.97 -3.33
C PHE A 42 5.76 4.02 -3.79
N GLY A 43 5.15 5.19 -3.68
CA GLY A 43 3.73 5.35 -3.95
C GLY A 43 3.40 5.49 -5.42
N GLY A 44 2.11 5.36 -5.74
CA GLY A 44 1.63 5.39 -7.12
C GLY A 44 1.81 6.74 -7.82
N TRP A 45 2.00 7.81 -7.06
CA TRP A 45 2.27 9.14 -7.62
C TRP A 45 3.76 9.44 -7.75
N GLY A 46 4.61 8.43 -7.55
CA GLY A 46 6.02 8.51 -7.86
C GLY A 46 6.92 8.88 -6.68
N ALA A 47 8.23 8.95 -6.99
CA ALA A 47 9.29 9.21 -6.03
C ALA A 47 9.24 8.25 -4.84
N TYR A 48 9.77 8.67 -3.71
CA TYR A 48 9.80 7.84 -2.52
C TYR A 48 9.90 8.70 -1.27
N GLU A 49 9.49 8.13 -0.15
CA GLU A 49 9.71 8.70 1.17
C GLU A 49 10.42 7.66 2.05
N GLN A 50 11.22 8.12 2.98
CA GLN A 50 11.97 7.29 3.90
C GLN A 50 11.80 7.83 5.32
N GLY A 51 11.49 6.90 6.26
CA GLY A 51 11.24 7.25 7.65
C GLY A 51 9.82 7.75 7.87
N TRP A 52 9.31 7.53 9.09
CA TRP A 52 7.93 7.90 9.40
C TRP A 52 7.67 9.40 9.27
N GLU A 53 8.67 10.23 9.55
CA GLU A 53 8.51 11.69 9.43
C GLU A 53 8.17 12.12 8.01
N GLN A 54 8.58 11.35 7.00
CA GLN A 54 8.25 11.59 5.60
C GLN A 54 7.05 10.76 5.14
N VAL A 55 6.98 9.50 5.54
CA VAL A 55 5.92 8.58 5.09
C VAL A 55 4.56 9.00 5.62
N GLY A 56 4.47 9.34 6.91
CA GLY A 56 3.19 9.72 7.52
C GLY A 56 2.50 10.88 6.80
N PRO A 57 3.16 12.02 6.64
CA PRO A 57 2.57 13.16 5.91
C PRO A 57 2.25 12.84 4.44
N ARG A 58 3.04 11.97 3.80
CA ARG A 58 2.75 11.57 2.41
C ARG A 58 1.48 10.74 2.32
N LEU A 59 1.23 9.89 3.32
CA LEU A 59 -0.02 9.13 3.38
C LEU A 59 -1.22 10.05 3.57
N ASP A 60 -1.10 11.07 4.41
CA ASP A 60 -2.15 12.08 4.56
C ASP A 60 -2.40 12.82 3.25
N TRP A 61 -1.33 13.21 2.58
CA TRP A 61 -1.42 13.89 1.28
C TRP A 61 -2.14 13.01 0.26
N ALA A 62 -1.76 11.73 0.18
CA ALA A 62 -2.33 10.81 -0.80
C ALA A 62 -3.81 10.55 -0.51
N ALA A 63 -4.17 10.31 0.76
CA ALA A 63 -5.57 10.08 1.13
C ALA A 63 -6.45 11.27 0.76
N ALA A 64 -5.94 12.48 0.91
CA ALA A 64 -6.69 13.71 0.57
C ALA A 64 -7.01 13.82 -0.93
N ARG A 65 -6.36 13.04 -1.79
CA ARG A 65 -6.65 13.01 -3.24
C ARG A 65 -7.85 12.14 -3.60
N PHE A 66 -8.27 11.25 -2.69
CA PHE A 66 -9.34 10.30 -2.98
C PHE A 66 -10.69 10.82 -2.51
N LEU A 67 -11.70 10.57 -3.33
CA LEU A 67 -13.10 10.99 -3.07
C LEU A 67 -14.04 9.80 -2.86
N GLY A 68 -13.49 8.61 -2.66
CA GLY A 68 -14.27 7.40 -2.48
C GLY A 68 -14.18 6.47 -3.67
N GLY A 69 -14.62 5.25 -3.48
CA GLY A 69 -14.59 4.23 -4.51
C GLY A 69 -14.61 2.83 -3.91
N THR A 70 -14.23 1.86 -4.71
CA THR A 70 -14.14 0.45 -4.29
C THR A 70 -12.79 -0.12 -4.64
N LEU A 71 -12.37 -1.11 -3.84
CA LEU A 71 -11.13 -1.85 -4.04
C LEU A 71 -11.43 -3.34 -4.04
N THR A 72 -10.77 -4.06 -4.94
CA THR A 72 -10.69 -5.51 -4.88
C THR A 72 -9.22 -5.91 -4.96
N TYR A 73 -8.90 -7.09 -4.44
CA TYR A 73 -7.52 -7.56 -4.32
C TYR A 73 -7.40 -8.91 -4.98
N GLN A 74 -6.32 -9.08 -5.74
CA GLN A 74 -5.94 -10.39 -6.25
C GLN A 74 -4.58 -10.73 -5.68
N ARG A 75 -4.54 -11.66 -4.73
CA ARG A 75 -3.27 -12.10 -4.14
C ARG A 75 -2.47 -12.92 -5.14
N LEU A 76 -1.21 -12.56 -5.31
CA LEU A 76 -0.27 -13.30 -6.16
C LEU A 76 0.66 -14.17 -5.31
N ALA A 77 1.10 -13.68 -4.15
CA ALA A 77 1.96 -14.42 -3.25
C ALA A 77 1.92 -13.81 -1.85
N GLN A 78 2.20 -14.60 -0.84
CA GLN A 78 2.51 -14.11 0.50
C GLN A 78 3.36 -15.12 1.23
N GLY A 79 4.13 -14.65 2.20
CA GLY A 79 4.99 -15.52 2.98
C GLY A 79 5.44 -14.85 4.26
N MET A 80 6.07 -15.65 5.12
CA MET A 80 6.52 -15.21 6.43
C MET A 80 7.74 -16.03 6.83
N SER A 81 8.69 -15.36 7.47
CA SER A 81 9.85 -16.01 8.07
C SER A 81 10.23 -15.22 9.31
N GLY A 82 10.07 -15.84 10.51
CA GLY A 82 10.34 -15.16 11.78
C GLY A 82 9.46 -13.93 11.92
N ASP A 83 10.08 -12.78 12.15
CA ASP A 83 9.41 -11.52 12.38
C ASP A 83 9.20 -10.69 11.11
N LEU A 84 9.47 -11.27 9.94
CA LEU A 84 9.29 -10.61 8.65
C LEU A 84 8.27 -11.37 7.81
N ALA A 85 7.50 -10.61 7.02
CA ALA A 85 6.50 -11.18 6.13
C ALA A 85 6.34 -10.28 4.91
N TYR A 86 5.66 -10.81 3.90
CA TYR A 86 5.37 -10.02 2.70
C TYR A 86 4.02 -10.43 2.12
N THR A 87 3.41 -9.49 1.40
CA THR A 87 2.29 -9.77 0.50
C THR A 87 2.58 -9.14 -0.85
N ILE A 88 2.17 -9.82 -1.90
CA ILE A 88 2.24 -9.34 -3.28
C ILE A 88 0.86 -9.53 -3.88
N TRP A 89 0.23 -8.43 -4.31
CA TRP A 89 -1.09 -8.50 -4.89
C TRP A 89 -1.31 -7.42 -5.95
N LEU A 90 -2.40 -7.59 -6.71
CA LEU A 90 -2.94 -6.52 -7.54
C LEU A 90 -4.08 -5.86 -6.77
N GLU A 91 -4.09 -4.53 -6.76
CA GLU A 91 -5.21 -3.75 -6.24
C GLU A 91 -5.98 -3.20 -7.42
N LYS A 92 -7.24 -3.63 -7.55
CA LYS A 92 -8.13 -3.10 -8.56
C LYS A 92 -8.96 -2.01 -7.92
N ASN A 93 -8.73 -0.80 -8.34
CA ASN A 93 -9.18 0.42 -7.70
C ASN A 93 -10.13 1.15 -8.66
N VAL A 94 -11.38 1.32 -8.24
CA VAL A 94 -12.35 2.16 -8.95
C VAL A 94 -12.65 3.33 -8.02
N ALA A 95 -11.69 4.24 -7.90
CA ALA A 95 -11.78 5.38 -7.00
C ALA A 95 -11.78 6.68 -7.79
N ARG A 96 -12.50 7.66 -7.26
CA ARG A 96 -12.46 9.02 -7.78
C ARG A 96 -11.33 9.76 -7.12
N VAL A 97 -10.61 10.55 -7.92
CA VAL A 97 -9.45 11.32 -7.48
C VAL A 97 -9.72 12.79 -7.78
N VAL A 98 -9.36 13.66 -6.85
CA VAL A 98 -9.55 15.11 -6.99
C VAL A 98 -8.92 15.61 -8.30
N GLY A 99 -9.70 16.32 -9.10
CA GLY A 99 -9.23 16.93 -10.34
C GLY A 99 -9.09 15.96 -11.52
N GLN A 100 -9.44 14.69 -11.35
CA GLN A 100 -9.24 13.68 -12.39
C GLN A 100 -10.52 13.30 -13.15
N GLY A 101 -11.69 13.74 -12.66
CA GLY A 101 -12.98 13.32 -13.26
C GLY A 101 -13.23 11.83 -13.08
N ASP A 102 -14.12 11.27 -13.90
CA ASP A 102 -14.41 9.83 -13.88
C ASP A 102 -13.34 9.09 -14.67
N ARG A 103 -12.37 8.53 -13.97
CA ARG A 103 -11.40 7.64 -14.58
C ARG A 103 -11.89 6.21 -14.49
N GLY A 104 -11.55 5.41 -15.49
CA GLY A 104 -11.77 3.99 -15.45
C GLY A 104 -10.96 3.33 -14.32
N PRO A 105 -11.15 2.03 -14.10
CA PRO A 105 -10.42 1.33 -13.06
C PRO A 105 -8.91 1.40 -13.26
N VAL A 106 -8.20 1.50 -12.15
CA VAL A 106 -6.72 1.47 -12.12
C VAL A 106 -6.30 0.19 -11.43
N VAL A 107 -5.35 -0.53 -12.01
CA VAL A 107 -4.74 -1.70 -11.38
C VAL A 107 -3.34 -1.32 -10.91
N LEU A 108 -3.09 -1.51 -9.63
CA LEU A 108 -1.77 -1.28 -9.05
C LEU A 108 -1.10 -2.61 -8.76
N ARG A 109 0.20 -2.68 -9.04
CA ARG A 109 1.06 -3.76 -8.57
C ARG A 109 1.55 -3.36 -7.19
N VAL A 110 1.29 -4.20 -6.18
CA VAL A 110 1.57 -3.82 -4.79
C VAL A 110 2.39 -4.88 -4.10
N THR A 111 3.47 -4.43 -3.47
CA THR A 111 4.26 -5.23 -2.53
C THR A 111 4.23 -4.54 -1.17
N HIS A 112 3.91 -5.30 -0.13
CA HIS A 112 4.09 -4.87 1.25
C HIS A 112 5.13 -5.76 1.90
N LEU A 113 6.00 -5.16 2.70
CA LEU A 113 6.83 -5.86 3.68
C LEU A 113 6.30 -5.52 5.06
N TYR A 114 6.29 -6.51 5.93
CA TYR A 114 5.77 -6.39 7.30
C TYR A 114 6.83 -6.85 8.28
N ARG A 115 6.81 -6.26 9.45
CA ARG A 115 7.68 -6.64 10.55
C ARG A 115 6.85 -6.76 11.82
N ARG A 116 7.11 -7.81 12.61
CA ARG A 116 6.53 -7.93 13.93
C ARG A 116 7.32 -7.07 14.90
N GLU A 117 6.64 -6.15 15.54
CA GLU A 117 7.20 -5.23 16.54
C GLU A 117 6.40 -5.38 17.82
N GLU A 118 7.06 -5.77 18.91
CA GLU A 118 6.43 -5.91 20.22
C GLU A 118 5.15 -6.75 20.17
N GLY A 119 5.20 -7.85 19.40
CA GLY A 119 4.09 -8.77 19.27
C GLY A 119 3.03 -8.39 18.27
N SER A 120 3.17 -7.26 17.57
CA SER A 120 2.20 -6.78 16.59
C SER A 120 2.84 -6.61 15.22
N TRP A 121 2.12 -7.03 14.18
CA TRP A 121 2.56 -6.84 12.81
C TRP A 121 2.39 -5.38 12.41
N LYS A 122 3.36 -4.86 11.64
CA LYS A 122 3.33 -3.50 11.11
C LYS A 122 3.88 -3.49 9.69
N ILE A 123 3.37 -2.60 8.85
CA ILE A 123 3.92 -2.38 7.51
C ILE A 123 5.23 -1.60 7.65
N ILE A 124 6.27 -2.06 6.97
CA ILE A 124 7.55 -1.33 6.93
C ILE A 124 7.90 -0.84 5.53
N HIS A 125 7.20 -1.36 4.50
CA HIS A 125 7.41 -0.90 3.13
C HIS A 125 6.16 -1.17 2.30
N ARG A 126 5.82 -0.21 1.45
CA ARG A 126 4.84 -0.39 0.39
C ARG A 126 5.43 0.11 -0.91
N HIS A 127 5.33 -0.69 -1.96
CA HIS A 127 5.59 -0.28 -3.32
C HIS A 127 4.32 -0.51 -4.12
N ALA A 128 3.80 0.54 -4.75
CA ALA A 128 2.61 0.46 -5.58
C ALA A 128 2.86 1.25 -6.86
N ASP A 129 2.58 0.65 -8.02
CA ASP A 129 2.63 1.37 -9.29
C ASP A 129 1.57 0.80 -10.25
N ALA A 130 1.30 1.56 -11.31
CA ALA A 130 0.28 1.24 -12.29
C ALA A 130 0.87 0.70 -13.60
N ILE A 131 2.11 0.23 -13.60
CA ILE A 131 2.76 -0.30 -14.80
C ILE A 131 2.34 -1.76 -14.95
N ILE A 132 1.10 -1.97 -15.37
CA ILE A 132 0.50 -3.30 -15.43
C ILE A 132 0.82 -4.03 -16.74
N GLU A 133 1.24 -3.33 -17.76
CA GLU A 133 1.63 -3.90 -19.04
C GLU A 133 3.12 -3.71 -19.26
N LYS A 134 3.73 -4.60 -20.05
CA LYS A 134 5.14 -4.49 -20.40
C LYS A 134 5.36 -3.26 -21.26
N ILE A 135 6.38 -2.47 -20.92
CA ILE A 135 6.71 -1.24 -21.66
C ILE A 135 7.98 -1.46 -22.46
N GLU A 136 8.20 -0.60 -23.47
CA GLU A 136 9.41 -0.61 -24.26
C GLU A 136 10.64 -0.34 -23.41
N ALA A 137 11.75 -1.00 -23.71
CA ALA A 137 12.99 -0.82 -22.95
C ALA A 137 13.44 0.64 -22.92
N THR A 138 13.26 1.36 -24.02
CA THR A 138 13.65 2.77 -24.11
C THR A 138 12.79 3.69 -23.26
N ALA A 139 11.57 3.29 -22.92
CA ALA A 139 10.67 4.12 -22.12
C ALA A 139 11.26 4.40 -20.72
N VAL A 140 12.03 3.46 -20.18
CA VAL A 140 12.69 3.64 -18.88
C VAL A 140 13.83 4.64 -18.97
N LEU A 141 14.49 4.70 -20.12
CA LEU A 141 15.67 5.53 -20.33
C LEU A 141 15.35 6.96 -20.70
N GLN A 142 14.08 7.27 -20.97
CA GLN A 142 13.62 8.58 -21.40
C GLN A 142 13.24 9.50 -20.24
N ARG A 143 13.54 9.09 -19.05
CA ARG A 143 13.22 9.88 -17.86
C ARG A 143 14.28 10.94 -17.56
#